data_f24e85b1496e8803ba6896ca0f0eb53f
#
_entry.id   f24e85b1496e8803ba6896ca0f0eb53f
#
_cell.length_a   1.000
_cell.length_b   1.000
_cell.length_c   1.000
_cell.angle_alpha   90.00
_cell.angle_beta   90.00
_cell.angle_gamma   90.00
#
_symmetry.space_group_name_H-M   'P 1'
#
loop_
_entity.id
_entity.type
_entity.pdbx_description
1 polymer ?
#
loop_
_entity_poly.entity_id
_entity_poly.type
_entity_poly.pdbx_seq_one_letter_code
_entity_poly.pdbx_strand_id
1 'polypeptide(L)'
;MSMRQSISALVLMVSLVPAAVAEDLPTFTDVTVAAGIRAKHSYGDFDLSNIVEGTGSGAMFFDYDNDGWLDIYLPNGCWHPDVSDNRGRRLRGRLTNTLYRNNGDGTFTDVTKQAKVGDTGFGYGCSAADFDADGDLDLYVCNYGPNVFYRNNGDGTFTDISKDSGLADARWSLSAPWFDYDGDGDLDVYVANYLEYDSGKFRSFYAAAGYPGPLSYSGQPDALYRNNGDGTFTDVTKGAGLHQPNGRAMSATVTDLNNDGLLDLYIPNDGMENYFFRNLGNGKFVNEGLEMGLAFGEGGQGVSSMGPAVGDVDRDGWIDIYVPDMGYGCLLMNRKEFFEDRTASTNLAVVCGQYTGWGGILFDYDGDGYLDVFVGNGNAHHEYTEEDVLMRNDGTGTFVDVATKSGPYFHEKYVGRGATYGDYDNDGDLDLLVANLNAIPRLLRNDGGNKNHWLMVDLRLPGGKSHALGARVTVTSGTLVQIQDAIPVRGYLSQGDPRCHFGLGQAERADTVEVRWPDRTTTVLKEVRANQVLKVVKPSEAKEL
;
A
#
# COMPACT_ATOMS: atom_id res chain seq x y z
N MET A 1 22.88 -29.17 -80.55
CA MET A 1 23.17 -28.62 -79.25
C MET A 1 21.89 -28.02 -78.69
N SER A 2 21.25 -28.72 -77.78
CA SER A 2 19.94 -28.35 -77.19
C SER A 2 20.17 -27.81 -75.80
N MET A 3 19.86 -26.54 -75.58
CA MET A 3 19.84 -25.87 -74.27
C MET A 3 18.54 -26.23 -73.61
N ARG A 4 18.62 -26.97 -72.47
CA ARG A 4 17.51 -27.14 -71.50
C ARG A 4 17.52 -26.00 -70.51
N GLN A 5 16.49 -25.19 -70.54
CA GLN A 5 16.21 -24.20 -69.48
C GLN A 5 15.51 -24.89 -68.28
N SER A 6 16.13 -24.87 -67.14
CA SER A 6 15.52 -25.31 -65.87
C SER A 6 14.76 -24.13 -65.23
N ILE A 7 13.45 -24.26 -65.09
CA ILE A 7 12.60 -23.32 -64.37
C ILE A 7 12.58 -23.78 -62.90
N SER A 8 13.18 -23.02 -61.99
CA SER A 8 13.05 -23.21 -60.54
C SER A 8 11.75 -22.53 -60.08
N ALA A 9 10.81 -23.31 -59.59
CA ALA A 9 9.61 -22.80 -58.95
C ALA A 9 9.96 -22.36 -57.50
N LEU A 10 9.81 -21.07 -57.22
CA LEU A 10 9.91 -20.51 -55.88
C LEU A 10 8.58 -20.74 -55.16
N VAL A 11 8.55 -21.66 -54.20
CA VAL A 11 7.38 -21.86 -53.31
C VAL A 11 7.45 -20.82 -52.21
N LEU A 12 6.57 -19.82 -52.26
CA LEU A 12 6.38 -18.83 -51.22
C LEU A 12 5.57 -19.50 -50.08
N MET A 13 6.24 -19.90 -48.99
CA MET A 13 5.53 -20.27 -47.77
C MET A 13 5.01 -18.99 -47.12
N VAL A 14 3.71 -18.74 -47.25
CA VAL A 14 3.01 -17.74 -46.42
C VAL A 14 2.78 -18.38 -45.05
N SER A 15 3.58 -18.04 -44.09
CA SER A 15 3.30 -18.33 -42.66
C SER A 15 2.09 -17.50 -42.24
N LEU A 16 0.94 -18.16 -42.10
CA LEU A 16 -0.21 -17.61 -41.37
C LEU A 16 0.26 -17.40 -39.92
N VAL A 17 0.57 -16.16 -39.57
CA VAL A 17 0.64 -15.75 -38.15
C VAL A 17 -0.82 -15.86 -37.68
N PRO A 18 -1.13 -16.67 -36.64
CA PRO A 18 -2.47 -16.66 -36.07
C PRO A 18 -2.77 -15.23 -35.61
N ALA A 19 -3.93 -14.72 -36.00
CA ALA A 19 -4.41 -13.46 -35.45
C ALA A 19 -4.42 -13.63 -33.90
N ALA A 20 -3.71 -12.79 -33.20
CA ALA A 20 -3.80 -12.74 -31.75
C ALA A 20 -5.29 -12.54 -31.42
N VAL A 21 -5.88 -13.50 -30.74
CA VAL A 21 -7.21 -13.31 -30.13
C VAL A 21 -7.01 -12.11 -29.20
N ALA A 22 -7.81 -11.07 -29.38
CA ALA A 22 -7.78 -9.94 -28.46
C ALA A 22 -8.10 -10.51 -27.07
N GLU A 23 -7.16 -10.42 -26.17
CA GLU A 23 -7.34 -10.82 -24.78
C GLU A 23 -8.42 -9.91 -24.20
N ASP A 24 -9.49 -10.48 -23.63
CA ASP A 24 -10.59 -9.75 -23.00
C ASP A 24 -10.17 -9.37 -21.57
N LEU A 25 -9.33 -8.33 -21.47
CA LEU A 25 -8.79 -7.85 -20.19
C LEU A 25 -9.92 -7.25 -19.35
N PRO A 26 -9.84 -7.37 -18.01
CA PRO A 26 -10.71 -6.64 -17.09
C PRO A 26 -10.62 -5.13 -17.31
N THR A 27 -11.70 -4.42 -16.98
CA THR A 27 -11.74 -2.96 -17.07
C THR A 27 -12.17 -2.35 -15.76
N PHE A 28 -11.65 -1.16 -15.46
CA PHE A 28 -12.03 -0.41 -14.28
C PHE A 28 -13.08 0.64 -14.61
N THR A 29 -14.17 0.65 -13.83
CA THR A 29 -15.23 1.66 -13.91
C THR A 29 -15.14 2.60 -12.70
N ASP A 30 -15.02 3.91 -12.94
CA ASP A 30 -15.13 4.92 -11.88
C ASP A 30 -16.58 5.00 -11.37
N VAL A 31 -16.81 4.41 -10.20
CA VAL A 31 -18.11 4.38 -9.53
C VAL A 31 -18.23 5.43 -8.42
N THR A 32 -17.24 6.26 -8.19
CA THR A 32 -17.13 7.23 -7.07
C THR A 32 -18.42 8.00 -6.83
N VAL A 33 -18.94 8.62 -7.88
CA VAL A 33 -20.15 9.46 -7.78
C VAL A 33 -21.41 8.62 -7.58
N ALA A 34 -21.51 7.48 -8.25
CA ALA A 34 -22.64 6.54 -8.12
C ALA A 34 -22.64 5.92 -6.71
N ALA A 35 -21.47 5.57 -6.19
CA ALA A 35 -21.29 5.04 -4.85
C ALA A 35 -21.56 6.07 -3.73
N GLY A 36 -21.79 7.33 -4.04
CA GLY A 36 -22.14 8.33 -3.02
C GLY A 36 -20.93 9.01 -2.37
N ILE A 37 -19.71 8.76 -2.82
CA ILE A 37 -18.49 9.38 -2.28
C ILE A 37 -18.40 10.83 -2.77
N ARG A 38 -18.29 11.77 -1.83
CA ARG A 38 -18.30 13.23 -2.10
C ARG A 38 -17.20 13.99 -1.37
N ALA A 39 -16.52 13.38 -0.40
CA ALA A 39 -15.44 14.01 0.34
C ALA A 39 -14.36 14.47 -0.62
N LYS A 40 -14.00 15.73 -0.54
CA LYS A 40 -12.93 16.32 -1.34
C LYS A 40 -11.73 16.52 -0.42
N HIS A 41 -10.59 15.94 -0.78
CA HIS A 41 -9.32 16.29 -0.16
C HIS A 41 -9.02 17.77 -0.38
N SER A 42 -8.48 18.43 0.64
CA SER A 42 -7.99 19.80 0.59
C SER A 42 -6.67 19.86 1.34
N TYR A 43 -5.72 20.59 0.82
CA TYR A 43 -4.48 20.88 1.56
C TYR A 43 -4.61 22.10 2.50
N GLY A 44 -5.83 22.52 2.80
CA GLY A 44 -6.12 23.58 3.78
C GLY A 44 -5.97 25.00 3.27
N ASP A 45 -5.68 25.21 1.98
CA ASP A 45 -5.53 26.48 1.33
C ASP A 45 -6.15 26.50 -0.08
N PHE A 46 -5.94 27.59 -0.83
CA PHE A 46 -6.47 27.77 -2.19
C PHE A 46 -5.41 27.67 -3.28
N ASP A 47 -4.15 27.77 -2.94
CA ASP A 47 -3.01 27.63 -3.84
C ASP A 47 -1.95 26.72 -3.18
N LEU A 48 -1.39 25.79 -3.91
CA LEU A 48 -0.30 24.93 -3.46
C LEU A 48 0.98 25.77 -3.33
N SER A 49 1.51 25.90 -2.12
CA SER A 49 2.58 26.85 -1.83
C SER A 49 3.79 26.27 -1.08
N ASN A 50 3.67 25.07 -0.54
CA ASN A 50 4.73 24.45 0.25
C ASN A 50 4.65 22.91 0.26
N ILE A 51 5.70 22.28 0.76
CA ILE A 51 5.83 20.81 0.75
C ILE A 51 4.78 20.12 1.65
N VAL A 52 4.33 20.75 2.73
CA VAL A 52 3.29 20.19 3.61
C VAL A 52 1.98 20.02 2.83
N GLU A 53 1.60 21.04 2.07
CA GLU A 53 0.41 21.01 1.22
C GLU A 53 0.55 20.02 0.05
N GLY A 54 1.76 19.87 -0.50
CA GLY A 54 2.04 19.06 -1.69
C GLY A 54 2.12 17.56 -1.44
N THR A 55 2.39 17.14 -0.20
CA THR A 55 2.59 15.73 0.15
C THR A 55 1.30 14.90 0.00
N GLY A 56 0.13 15.50 0.22
CA GLY A 56 -1.18 14.87 -0.01
C GLY A 56 -1.55 13.84 1.04
N SER A 57 -2.48 12.95 0.72
CA SER A 57 -2.99 11.96 1.65
C SER A 57 -3.12 10.57 1.05
N GLY A 58 -3.24 9.58 1.93
CA GLY A 58 -3.64 8.22 1.60
C GLY A 58 -5.15 8.02 1.62
N ALA A 59 -5.53 6.76 1.53
CA ALA A 59 -6.90 6.28 1.65
C ALA A 59 -6.89 4.89 2.29
N MET A 60 -7.98 4.49 2.93
CA MET A 60 -8.04 3.21 3.62
C MET A 60 -9.33 2.47 3.34
N PHE A 61 -9.20 1.16 3.06
CA PHE A 61 -10.26 0.17 3.20
C PHE A 61 -10.12 -0.57 4.52
N PHE A 62 -11.21 -0.73 5.26
CA PHE A 62 -11.29 -1.57 6.47
C PHE A 62 -12.75 -1.83 6.84
N ASP A 63 -13.03 -2.91 7.50
CA ASP A 63 -14.37 -3.24 8.01
C ASP A 63 -14.47 -2.76 9.46
N TYR A 64 -14.99 -1.52 9.68
CA TYR A 64 -14.96 -0.88 11.01
C TYR A 64 -16.07 -1.36 11.95
N ASP A 65 -17.16 -1.90 11.42
CA ASP A 65 -18.30 -2.36 12.21
C ASP A 65 -18.51 -3.89 12.14
N ASN A 66 -17.53 -4.61 11.55
CA ASN A 66 -17.50 -6.07 11.44
C ASN A 66 -18.71 -6.65 10.70
N ASP A 67 -19.29 -5.91 9.74
CA ASP A 67 -20.42 -6.38 8.94
C ASP A 67 -20.02 -7.19 7.70
N GLY A 68 -18.71 -7.29 7.42
CA GLY A 68 -18.11 -8.05 6.32
C GLY A 68 -17.98 -7.26 5.02
N TRP A 69 -18.25 -5.96 5.03
CA TRP A 69 -18.06 -5.06 3.90
C TRP A 69 -16.92 -4.06 4.19
N LEU A 70 -16.09 -3.80 3.20
CA LEU A 70 -15.02 -2.83 3.36
C LEU A 70 -15.57 -1.40 3.33
N ASP A 71 -15.31 -0.66 4.40
CA ASP A 71 -15.58 0.75 4.55
C ASP A 71 -14.41 1.59 4.07
N ILE A 72 -14.61 2.91 3.95
CA ILE A 72 -13.57 3.82 3.46
C ILE A 72 -13.30 4.91 4.50
N TYR A 73 -12.02 5.09 4.86
CA TYR A 73 -11.57 6.25 5.62
C TYR A 73 -10.62 7.12 4.78
N LEU A 74 -10.88 8.43 4.79
CA LEU A 74 -10.16 9.43 4.00
C LEU A 74 -9.61 10.52 4.92
N PRO A 75 -8.29 10.57 5.16
CA PRO A 75 -7.63 11.71 5.78
C PRO A 75 -7.80 12.97 4.95
N ASN A 76 -7.79 14.13 5.60
CA ASN A 76 -7.92 15.42 4.93
C ASN A 76 -6.94 16.45 5.52
N GLY A 77 -6.43 17.35 4.69
CA GLY A 77 -5.66 18.48 5.17
C GLY A 77 -6.54 19.52 5.86
N CYS A 78 -5.91 20.43 6.57
CA CYS A 78 -6.59 21.53 7.26
C CYS A 78 -5.85 22.84 7.05
N TRP A 79 -6.51 23.97 7.37
CA TRP A 79 -5.80 25.23 7.49
C TRP A 79 -4.95 25.21 8.78
N HIS A 80 -3.65 25.42 8.63
CA HIS A 80 -2.69 25.45 9.76
C HIS A 80 -1.93 26.79 9.77
N PRO A 81 -1.77 27.45 10.96
CA PRO A 81 -1.19 28.80 11.02
C PRO A 81 0.27 28.88 10.55
N ASP A 82 1.04 27.81 10.68
CA ASP A 82 2.47 27.74 10.34
C ASP A 82 2.71 27.23 8.90
N VAL A 83 1.65 26.82 8.20
CA VAL A 83 1.70 26.20 6.86
C VAL A 83 0.95 27.05 5.84
N SER A 84 -0.34 27.31 6.12
CA SER A 84 -1.29 27.87 5.16
C SER A 84 -1.30 29.40 5.17
N ASP A 85 -1.66 30.00 4.04
CA ASP A 85 -1.76 31.45 3.95
C ASP A 85 -3.03 32.02 4.63
N ASN A 86 -3.08 33.35 4.76
CA ASN A 86 -4.22 34.01 5.38
C ASN A 86 -5.54 33.90 4.61
N ARG A 87 -5.50 33.60 3.28
CA ARG A 87 -6.70 33.42 2.46
C ARG A 87 -7.41 32.12 2.85
N GLY A 88 -6.63 31.07 3.15
CA GLY A 88 -7.13 29.78 3.61
C GLY A 88 -7.74 29.82 5.03
N ARG A 89 -7.50 30.86 5.84
CA ARG A 89 -7.98 30.95 7.23
C ARG A 89 -9.49 30.72 7.40
N ARG A 90 -10.29 30.99 6.40
CA ARG A 90 -11.73 30.71 6.42
C ARG A 90 -12.06 29.20 6.42
N LEU A 91 -11.11 28.34 6.09
CA LEU A 91 -11.24 26.88 6.11
C LEU A 91 -10.95 26.27 7.51
N ARG A 92 -10.42 27.08 8.43
CA ARG A 92 -10.03 26.63 9.78
C ARG A 92 -11.20 25.93 10.46
N GLY A 93 -10.96 24.68 10.91
CA GLY A 93 -11.95 23.85 11.62
C GLY A 93 -13.18 23.45 10.79
N ARG A 94 -13.09 23.51 9.46
CA ARG A 94 -14.17 23.15 8.53
C ARG A 94 -13.87 21.90 7.71
N LEU A 95 -12.60 21.56 7.60
CA LEU A 95 -12.15 20.36 6.90
C LEU A 95 -11.93 19.27 7.94
N THR A 96 -12.47 18.10 7.67
CA THR A 96 -12.39 16.93 8.55
C THR A 96 -12.04 15.71 7.74
N ASN A 97 -11.42 14.73 8.36
CA ASN A 97 -11.36 13.37 7.84
C ASN A 97 -12.77 12.81 7.67
N THR A 98 -12.94 11.82 6.82
CA THR A 98 -14.28 11.28 6.50
C THR A 98 -14.28 9.77 6.57
N LEU A 99 -15.27 9.20 7.28
CA LEU A 99 -15.57 7.77 7.30
C LEU A 99 -16.85 7.52 6.50
N TYR A 100 -16.75 6.66 5.51
CA TYR A 100 -17.87 6.15 4.71
C TYR A 100 -18.13 4.70 5.06
N ARG A 101 -19.35 4.41 5.53
CA ARG A 101 -19.83 3.03 5.72
C ARG A 101 -20.32 2.47 4.40
N ASN A 102 -19.89 1.26 4.06
CA ASN A 102 -20.43 0.50 2.94
C ASN A 102 -21.85 -0.01 3.27
N ASN A 103 -22.80 0.17 2.36
CA ASN A 103 -24.19 -0.27 2.55
C ASN A 103 -24.46 -1.70 2.03
N GLY A 104 -23.42 -2.37 1.45
CA GLY A 104 -23.54 -3.71 0.86
C GLY A 104 -24.31 -3.76 -0.46
N ASP A 105 -24.59 -2.61 -1.09
CA ASP A 105 -25.29 -2.48 -2.36
C ASP A 105 -24.50 -1.68 -3.41
N GLY A 106 -23.18 -1.52 -3.18
CA GLY A 106 -22.27 -0.72 -4.01
C GLY A 106 -22.33 0.78 -3.71
N THR A 107 -23.05 1.21 -2.65
CA THR A 107 -23.11 2.60 -2.21
C THR A 107 -22.54 2.77 -0.81
N PHE A 108 -22.17 4.01 -0.47
CA PHE A 108 -21.58 4.38 0.82
C PHE A 108 -22.34 5.51 1.48
N THR A 109 -22.39 5.49 2.82
CA THR A 109 -22.99 6.53 3.65
C THR A 109 -21.92 7.21 4.50
N ASP A 110 -21.82 8.55 4.47
CA ASP A 110 -20.95 9.31 5.37
C ASP A 110 -21.47 9.18 6.82
N VAL A 111 -20.69 8.49 7.65
CA VAL A 111 -20.99 8.25 9.08
C VAL A 111 -19.98 8.95 10.01
N THR A 112 -19.11 9.81 9.47
CA THR A 112 -18.03 10.49 10.21
C THR A 112 -18.46 11.08 11.55
N LYS A 113 -19.56 11.83 11.54
CA LYS A 113 -20.07 12.48 12.73
C LYS A 113 -20.66 11.48 13.73
N GLN A 114 -21.33 10.43 13.25
CA GLN A 114 -21.91 9.38 14.07
C GLN A 114 -20.82 8.56 14.73
N ALA A 115 -19.81 8.16 13.97
CA ALA A 115 -18.66 7.40 14.44
C ALA A 115 -17.69 8.24 15.30
N LYS A 116 -17.77 9.58 15.26
CA LYS A 116 -16.91 10.53 16.02
C LYS A 116 -15.44 10.48 15.61
N VAL A 117 -15.14 10.25 14.33
CA VAL A 117 -13.76 10.12 13.80
C VAL A 117 -13.36 11.26 12.86
N GLY A 118 -14.08 12.37 12.90
CA GLY A 118 -13.83 13.57 12.07
C GLY A 118 -12.74 14.45 12.69
N ASP A 119 -11.48 13.97 12.69
CA ASP A 119 -10.33 14.79 13.07
C ASP A 119 -10.22 16.01 12.15
N THR A 120 -9.73 17.11 12.73
CA THR A 120 -9.50 18.39 12.07
C THR A 120 -8.02 18.76 12.01
N GLY A 121 -7.14 17.83 12.34
CA GLY A 121 -5.69 17.89 12.10
C GLY A 121 -5.34 17.95 10.63
N PHE A 122 -4.07 18.11 10.32
CA PHE A 122 -3.59 18.03 8.94
C PHE A 122 -3.23 16.56 8.65
N GLY A 123 -4.23 15.80 8.17
CA GLY A 123 -4.14 14.36 8.00
C GLY A 123 -3.40 13.94 6.73
N TYR A 124 -2.64 12.84 6.85
CA TYR A 124 -1.88 12.20 5.77
C TYR A 124 -2.22 10.73 5.61
N GLY A 125 -1.59 9.87 6.39
CA GLY A 125 -1.83 8.44 6.38
C GLY A 125 -2.82 8.01 7.45
N CYS A 126 -3.35 6.82 7.26
CA CYS A 126 -4.18 6.16 8.27
C CYS A 126 -3.96 4.66 8.24
N SER A 127 -4.14 4.02 9.38
CA SER A 127 -4.08 2.57 9.51
C SER A 127 -5.04 2.09 10.59
N ALA A 128 -5.47 0.84 10.49
CA ALA A 128 -6.34 0.22 11.45
C ALA A 128 -5.84 -1.16 11.86
N ALA A 129 -5.92 -1.45 13.15
CA ALA A 129 -5.58 -2.73 13.73
C ALA A 129 -6.37 -2.95 15.02
N ASP A 130 -6.59 -4.19 15.40
CA ASP A 130 -7.18 -4.58 16.67
C ASP A 130 -6.06 -4.67 17.73
N PHE A 131 -5.73 -3.52 18.36
CA PHE A 131 -4.54 -3.40 19.23
C PHE A 131 -4.75 -4.03 20.61
N ASP A 132 -5.99 -4.15 21.07
CA ASP A 132 -6.34 -4.70 22.39
C ASP A 132 -7.02 -6.08 22.31
N ALA A 133 -7.03 -6.68 21.11
CA ALA A 133 -7.53 -8.03 20.82
C ALA A 133 -9.01 -8.25 21.20
N ASP A 134 -9.83 -7.21 21.17
CA ASP A 134 -11.28 -7.30 21.44
C ASP A 134 -12.09 -7.70 20.20
N GLY A 135 -11.48 -7.62 19.02
CA GLY A 135 -12.02 -8.01 17.72
C GLY A 135 -12.55 -6.84 16.89
N ASP A 136 -12.46 -5.62 17.38
CA ASP A 136 -12.87 -4.42 16.67
C ASP A 136 -11.61 -3.68 16.15
N LEU A 137 -11.64 -3.16 14.92
CA LEU A 137 -10.50 -2.46 14.36
C LEU A 137 -10.42 -1.03 14.88
N ASP A 138 -9.31 -0.68 15.50
CA ASP A 138 -8.99 0.66 15.98
C ASP A 138 -8.31 1.49 14.91
N LEU A 139 -8.48 2.81 14.95
CA LEU A 139 -8.05 3.71 13.88
C LEU A 139 -6.92 4.64 14.34
N TYR A 140 -5.79 4.60 13.65
CA TYR A 140 -4.68 5.54 13.84
C TYR A 140 -4.56 6.49 12.64
N VAL A 141 -4.47 7.80 12.92
CA VAL A 141 -4.37 8.86 11.91
C VAL A 141 -3.07 9.61 12.09
N CYS A 142 -2.24 9.60 11.06
CA CYS A 142 -0.99 10.33 10.98
C CYS A 142 -1.24 11.78 10.56
N ASN A 143 -0.69 12.74 11.29
CA ASN A 143 -0.88 14.17 11.08
C ASN A 143 0.45 14.94 10.93
N TYR A 144 0.38 16.12 10.36
CA TYR A 144 1.35 17.19 10.63
C TYR A 144 0.99 17.80 11.99
N GLY A 145 1.77 17.49 13.02
CA GLY A 145 1.42 17.73 14.41
C GLY A 145 0.84 16.49 15.09
N PRO A 146 0.15 16.60 16.23
CA PRO A 146 -0.27 15.44 16.99
C PRO A 146 -1.11 14.43 16.20
N ASN A 147 -0.67 13.19 16.21
CA ASN A 147 -1.43 12.07 15.65
C ASN A 147 -2.66 11.77 16.51
N VAL A 148 -3.67 11.16 15.90
CA VAL A 148 -4.89 10.76 16.60
C VAL A 148 -5.04 9.25 16.60
N PHE A 149 -5.32 8.70 17.79
CA PHE A 149 -5.61 7.28 17.96
C PHE A 149 -7.02 7.10 18.53
N TYR A 150 -7.86 6.46 17.77
CA TYR A 150 -9.25 6.18 18.10
C TYR A 150 -9.42 4.71 18.42
N ARG A 151 -9.87 4.40 19.65
CA ARG A 151 -10.33 3.07 20.00
C ARG A 151 -11.77 2.87 19.52
N ASN A 152 -12.03 1.78 18.82
CA ASN A 152 -13.37 1.33 18.44
C ASN A 152 -14.13 0.86 19.70
N ASN A 153 -15.38 1.24 19.83
CA ASN A 153 -16.21 0.85 20.99
C ASN A 153 -17.10 -0.37 20.68
N GLY A 154 -17.04 -0.95 19.47
CA GLY A 154 -17.86 -2.07 19.02
C GLY A 154 -19.36 -1.73 18.81
N ASP A 155 -19.71 -0.45 18.86
CA ASP A 155 -21.09 0.03 18.67
C ASP A 155 -21.24 0.99 17.48
N GLY A 156 -20.24 1.02 16.60
CA GLY A 156 -20.15 1.92 15.46
C GLY A 156 -19.65 3.32 15.83
N THR A 157 -19.15 3.52 17.05
CA THR A 157 -18.52 4.78 17.50
C THR A 157 -17.11 4.55 17.98
N PHE A 158 -16.32 5.62 18.02
CA PHE A 158 -14.92 5.60 18.48
C PHE A 158 -14.70 6.55 19.65
N THR A 159 -13.66 6.28 20.44
CA THR A 159 -13.16 7.12 21.52
C THR A 159 -11.72 7.53 21.24
N ASP A 160 -11.44 8.83 21.20
CA ASP A 160 -10.06 9.36 21.11
C ASP A 160 -9.28 9.02 22.38
N ILE A 161 -8.26 8.17 22.25
CA ILE A 161 -7.35 7.76 23.33
C ILE A 161 -5.91 8.20 23.08
N SER A 162 -5.68 9.11 22.13
CA SER A 162 -4.34 9.52 21.68
C SER A 162 -3.38 9.90 22.81
N LYS A 163 -3.88 10.67 23.77
CA LYS A 163 -3.07 11.13 24.91
C LYS A 163 -2.88 10.06 25.97
N ASP A 164 -3.94 9.32 26.25
CA ASP A 164 -3.95 8.32 27.31
C ASP A 164 -3.11 7.10 26.92
N SER A 165 -3.10 6.75 25.63
CA SER A 165 -2.26 5.69 25.08
C SER A 165 -0.78 6.05 24.94
N GLY A 166 -0.44 7.35 24.87
CA GLY A 166 0.93 7.81 24.57
C GLY A 166 1.28 7.89 23.09
N LEU A 167 0.30 7.70 22.18
CA LEU A 167 0.50 7.68 20.72
C LEU A 167 0.24 9.04 20.04
N ALA A 168 0.02 10.13 20.79
CA ALA A 168 -0.12 11.48 20.22
C ALA A 168 1.24 12.05 19.78
N ASP A 169 1.94 11.37 18.87
CA ASP A 169 3.20 11.83 18.29
C ASP A 169 2.97 13.20 17.62
N ALA A 170 3.78 14.19 17.96
CA ALA A 170 3.61 15.56 17.49
C ALA A 170 4.49 15.91 16.29
N ARG A 171 5.25 14.95 15.76
CA ARG A 171 6.05 15.10 14.55
C ARG A 171 5.17 15.11 13.29
N TRP A 172 5.77 15.33 12.15
CA TRP A 172 5.06 15.16 10.90
C TRP A 172 5.07 13.69 10.51
N SER A 173 4.03 12.96 10.88
CA SER A 173 3.89 11.53 10.63
C SER A 173 3.17 11.27 9.31
N LEU A 174 3.60 10.26 8.56
CA LEU A 174 3.04 9.90 7.26
C LEU A 174 2.41 8.51 7.23
N SER A 175 3.03 7.50 7.83
CA SER A 175 2.57 6.11 7.78
C SER A 175 2.75 5.43 9.13
N ALA A 176 1.89 4.45 9.45
CA ALA A 176 1.92 3.75 10.72
C ALA A 176 1.51 2.27 10.59
N PRO A 177 2.39 1.37 10.09
CA PRO A 177 2.11 -0.06 10.09
C PRO A 177 2.11 -0.68 11.48
N TRP A 178 1.15 -1.61 11.70
CA TRP A 178 1.00 -2.39 12.93
C TRP A 178 1.54 -3.79 12.75
N PHE A 179 2.31 -4.28 13.71
CA PHE A 179 2.87 -5.63 13.72
C PHE A 179 3.41 -6.00 15.10
N ASP A 180 3.48 -7.26 15.42
CA ASP A 180 4.14 -7.80 16.61
C ASP A 180 5.65 -7.88 16.32
N TYR A 181 6.44 -6.89 16.82
CA TYR A 181 7.87 -6.81 16.48
C TYR A 181 8.75 -7.68 17.37
N ASP A 182 8.34 -8.00 18.58
CA ASP A 182 9.14 -8.74 19.57
C ASP A 182 8.61 -10.13 19.91
N GLY A 183 7.45 -10.51 19.33
CA GLY A 183 6.89 -11.84 19.42
C GLY A 183 6.12 -12.09 20.71
N ASP A 184 5.64 -11.04 21.38
CA ASP A 184 4.87 -11.16 22.63
C ASP A 184 3.35 -11.37 22.40
N GLY A 185 2.88 -11.18 21.18
CA GLY A 185 1.51 -11.40 20.74
C GLY A 185 0.64 -10.16 20.72
N ASP A 186 1.13 -9.02 21.21
CA ASP A 186 0.46 -7.74 21.14
C ASP A 186 0.91 -6.96 19.88
N LEU A 187 0.02 -6.20 19.26
CA LEU A 187 0.37 -5.40 18.09
C LEU A 187 1.02 -4.09 18.52
N ASP A 188 2.22 -3.86 17.98
CA ASP A 188 2.99 -2.64 18.10
C ASP A 188 2.80 -1.74 16.89
N VAL A 189 3.23 -0.48 16.97
CA VAL A 189 3.12 0.45 15.85
C VAL A 189 4.43 1.16 15.55
N TYR A 190 4.85 1.08 14.28
CA TYR A 190 5.94 1.91 13.76
C TYR A 190 5.36 3.16 13.11
N VAL A 191 5.85 4.35 13.49
CA VAL A 191 5.40 5.63 12.97
C VAL A 191 6.53 6.26 12.15
N ALA A 192 6.32 6.34 10.84
CA ALA A 192 7.22 6.97 9.89
C ALA A 192 7.04 8.48 9.90
N ASN A 193 8.12 9.24 10.14
CA ASN A 193 8.12 10.69 10.24
C ASN A 193 8.97 11.33 9.15
N TYR A 194 8.54 12.49 8.66
CA TYR A 194 9.13 13.09 7.46
C TYR A 194 10.12 14.22 7.76
N LEU A 195 9.65 15.43 7.85
CA LEU A 195 10.49 16.62 7.93
C LEU A 195 10.17 17.50 9.13
N GLU A 196 11.17 18.25 9.59
CA GLU A 196 10.97 19.44 10.41
C GLU A 196 10.74 20.64 9.48
N TYR A 197 9.47 20.92 9.17
CA TYR A 197 9.09 22.02 8.30
C TYR A 197 9.17 23.36 9.04
N ASP A 198 9.83 24.35 8.43
CA ASP A 198 9.87 25.74 8.88
C ASP A 198 9.83 26.68 7.67
N SER A 199 8.74 27.41 7.52
CA SER A 199 8.52 28.35 6.42
C SER A 199 9.54 29.50 6.34
N GLY A 200 10.26 29.78 7.43
CA GLY A 200 11.24 30.87 7.54
C GLY A 200 12.70 30.41 7.61
N LYS A 201 12.97 29.12 7.83
CA LYS A 201 14.31 28.58 8.09
C LYS A 201 14.57 27.32 7.27
N PHE A 202 14.77 27.50 5.98
CA PHE A 202 15.16 26.39 5.11
C PHE A 202 16.52 26.68 4.45
N ARG A 203 17.23 25.61 4.09
CA ARG A 203 18.43 25.72 3.25
C ARG A 203 17.99 25.65 1.80
N SER A 204 18.31 26.68 1.00
CA SER A 204 18.13 26.60 -0.44
C SER A 204 19.15 25.59 -1.01
N PHE A 205 18.68 24.40 -1.34
CA PHE A 205 19.57 23.33 -1.84
C PHE A 205 19.65 23.33 -3.37
N TYR A 206 18.56 23.69 -4.05
CA TYR A 206 18.48 23.87 -5.50
C TYR A 206 17.34 24.82 -5.84
N ALA A 207 17.41 25.47 -6.99
CA ALA A 207 16.30 26.28 -7.49
C ALA A 207 15.18 25.34 -7.98
N ALA A 208 14.29 24.93 -7.07
CA ALA A 208 13.07 24.24 -7.46
C ALA A 208 12.11 25.26 -8.07
N ALA A 209 11.44 24.88 -9.15
CA ALA A 209 10.25 25.59 -9.58
C ALA A 209 9.15 25.35 -8.54
N GLY A 210 8.62 26.41 -7.93
CA GLY A 210 7.57 26.32 -6.90
C GLY A 210 8.09 26.58 -5.49
N TYR A 211 8.22 25.57 -4.65
CA TYR A 211 8.63 25.69 -3.26
C TYR A 211 9.87 24.81 -2.95
N PRO A 212 10.58 25.07 -1.82
CA PRO A 212 11.74 24.26 -1.43
C PRO A 212 11.41 22.79 -1.27
N GLY A 213 12.23 21.90 -1.87
CA GLY A 213 12.08 20.45 -1.78
C GLY A 213 12.63 19.88 -0.46
N PRO A 214 12.56 18.55 -0.28
CA PRO A 214 12.84 17.86 0.99
C PRO A 214 14.24 18.07 1.54
N LEU A 215 15.24 18.18 0.66
CA LEU A 215 16.64 18.42 1.06
C LEU A 215 16.88 19.82 1.66
N SER A 216 15.90 20.70 1.59
CA SER A 216 15.95 22.04 2.21
C SER A 216 15.66 22.02 3.70
N TYR A 217 15.12 20.93 4.23
CA TYR A 217 14.69 20.77 5.63
C TYR A 217 15.45 19.63 6.31
N SER A 218 15.49 19.66 7.64
CA SER A 218 15.98 18.52 8.44
C SER A 218 14.96 17.40 8.40
N GLY A 219 15.44 16.14 8.36
CA GLY A 219 14.58 14.99 8.58
C GLY A 219 14.17 14.87 10.04
N GLN A 220 13.15 14.08 10.31
CA GLN A 220 12.70 13.72 11.66
C GLN A 220 12.92 12.22 11.91
N PRO A 221 13.27 11.82 13.16
CA PRO A 221 13.38 10.40 13.47
C PRO A 221 11.99 9.74 13.50
N ASP A 222 11.92 8.54 12.97
CA ASP A 222 10.77 7.64 13.13
C ASP A 222 10.64 7.17 14.58
N ALA A 223 9.53 6.50 14.91
CA ALA A 223 9.31 5.89 16.20
C ALA A 223 8.73 4.47 16.11
N LEU A 224 9.23 3.58 16.98
CA LEU A 224 8.57 2.32 17.28
C LEU A 224 7.96 2.43 18.70
N TYR A 225 6.66 2.24 18.79
CA TYR A 225 5.92 2.22 20.04
C TYR A 225 5.49 0.80 20.36
N ARG A 226 6.02 0.26 21.47
CA ARG A 226 5.64 -1.05 21.98
C ARG A 226 4.34 -0.96 22.75
N ASN A 227 3.40 -1.84 22.47
CA ASN A 227 2.19 -2.06 23.25
C ASN A 227 2.55 -2.63 24.63
N ASN A 228 1.99 -2.10 25.69
CA ASN A 228 2.23 -2.58 27.07
C ASN A 228 1.14 -3.56 27.54
N GLY A 229 0.14 -3.89 26.69
CA GLY A 229 -0.98 -4.77 27.02
C GLY A 229 -2.01 -4.16 27.98
N ASP A 230 -1.89 -2.88 28.32
CA ASP A 230 -2.80 -2.16 29.24
C ASP A 230 -3.48 -0.94 28.59
N GLY A 231 -3.41 -0.82 27.26
CA GLY A 231 -3.93 0.29 26.48
C GLY A 231 -2.96 1.46 26.35
N THR A 232 -1.73 1.33 26.87
CA THR A 232 -0.66 2.32 26.75
C THR A 232 0.51 1.80 25.91
N PHE A 233 1.33 2.73 25.39
CA PHE A 233 2.48 2.40 24.55
C PHE A 233 3.75 3.07 25.08
N THR A 234 4.89 2.43 24.81
CA THR A 234 6.22 2.94 25.20
C THR A 234 7.10 3.11 23.96
N ASP A 235 7.68 4.30 23.77
CA ASP A 235 8.69 4.53 22.71
C ASP A 235 9.95 3.70 23.01
N VAL A 236 10.19 2.69 22.17
CA VAL A 236 11.33 1.77 22.24
C VAL A 236 12.33 1.96 21.11
N THR A 237 12.17 2.95 20.26
CA THR A 237 12.92 3.22 19.03
C THR A 237 14.43 3.07 19.20
N LYS A 238 15.01 3.77 20.18
CA LYS A 238 16.46 3.70 20.46
C LYS A 238 16.87 2.33 20.97
N GLY A 239 16.03 1.78 21.83
CA GLY A 239 16.24 0.45 22.40
C GLY A 239 16.23 -0.63 21.33
N ALA A 240 15.35 -0.55 20.35
CA ALA A 240 15.22 -1.49 19.24
C ALA A 240 16.29 -1.32 18.13
N GLY A 241 17.08 -0.24 18.14
CA GLY A 241 18.11 0.00 17.10
C GLY A 241 17.59 0.73 15.85
N LEU A 242 16.40 1.32 15.91
CA LEU A 242 15.72 1.96 14.77
C LEU A 242 15.94 3.47 14.67
N HIS A 243 16.66 4.09 15.62
CA HIS A 243 16.79 5.54 15.70
C HIS A 243 17.67 6.10 14.58
N GLN A 244 17.07 6.77 13.60
CA GLN A 244 17.71 7.52 12.53
C GLN A 244 17.34 9.00 12.65
N PRO A 245 18.24 9.86 13.15
CA PRO A 245 17.89 11.23 13.56
C PRO A 245 17.53 12.17 12.39
N ASN A 246 17.86 11.81 11.17
CA ASN A 246 17.66 12.63 9.97
C ASN A 246 16.92 11.88 8.87
N GLY A 247 16.13 10.87 9.20
CA GLY A 247 15.27 10.15 8.26
C GLY A 247 14.27 11.10 7.58
N ARG A 248 13.85 10.77 6.37
CA ARG A 248 12.80 11.47 5.62
C ARG A 248 11.81 10.46 5.10
N ALA A 249 11.26 9.68 6.02
CA ALA A 249 10.39 8.58 5.67
C ALA A 249 9.11 9.08 4.98
N MET A 250 8.84 8.54 3.78
CA MET A 250 7.62 8.84 3.02
C MET A 250 6.54 7.80 3.25
N SER A 251 6.91 6.63 3.69
CA SER A 251 6.04 5.52 4.05
C SER A 251 6.82 4.52 4.91
N ALA A 252 6.17 3.44 5.31
CA ALA A 252 6.81 2.28 5.91
C ALA A 252 6.03 1.03 5.51
N THR A 253 6.74 -0.06 5.24
CA THR A 253 6.11 -1.37 5.06
C THR A 253 6.81 -2.41 5.91
N VAL A 254 6.05 -3.39 6.36
CA VAL A 254 6.52 -4.54 7.14
C VAL A 254 6.28 -5.81 6.34
N THR A 255 7.28 -6.68 6.24
CA THR A 255 7.16 -7.98 5.58
C THR A 255 8.39 -8.83 5.89
N ASP A 256 8.29 -10.14 5.79
CA ASP A 256 9.42 -11.05 5.99
C ASP A 256 10.23 -11.18 4.69
N LEU A 257 11.25 -10.32 4.53
CA LEU A 257 12.06 -10.22 3.32
C LEU A 257 13.16 -11.29 3.22
N ASN A 258 13.54 -11.91 4.34
CA ASN A 258 14.60 -12.90 4.39
C ASN A 258 14.08 -14.33 4.64
N ASN A 259 12.77 -14.53 4.67
CA ASN A 259 12.09 -15.80 4.89
C ASN A 259 12.44 -16.49 6.22
N ASP A 260 12.83 -15.73 7.27
CA ASP A 260 13.14 -16.28 8.59
C ASP A 260 11.92 -16.36 9.54
N GLY A 261 10.80 -15.82 9.12
CA GLY A 261 9.53 -15.82 9.86
C GLY A 261 9.37 -14.64 10.82
N LEU A 262 10.25 -13.65 10.75
CA LEU A 262 10.12 -12.37 11.44
C LEU A 262 9.77 -11.28 10.43
N LEU A 263 9.02 -10.31 10.87
CA LEU A 263 8.70 -9.15 10.03
C LEU A 263 9.82 -8.13 10.11
N ASP A 264 10.35 -7.78 8.95
CA ASP A 264 11.34 -6.73 8.74
C ASP A 264 10.65 -5.40 8.40
N LEU A 265 11.40 -4.29 8.44
CA LEU A 265 10.92 -2.96 8.07
C LEU A 265 11.68 -2.43 6.85
N TYR A 266 10.94 -2.00 5.83
CA TYR A 266 11.49 -1.23 4.72
C TYR A 266 10.91 0.19 4.75
N ILE A 267 11.80 1.20 4.78
CA ILE A 267 11.46 2.61 4.93
C ILE A 267 11.98 3.37 3.72
N PRO A 268 11.12 3.72 2.75
CA PRO A 268 11.47 4.60 1.65
C PRO A 268 11.64 6.03 2.16
N ASN A 269 12.77 6.63 1.82
CA ASN A 269 13.12 7.99 2.22
C ASN A 269 13.18 8.94 1.01
N ASP A 270 12.84 10.20 1.22
CA ASP A 270 12.86 11.22 0.18
C ASP A 270 14.22 11.87 0.02
N GLY A 271 14.85 11.67 -1.16
CA GLY A 271 16.12 12.28 -1.55
C GLY A 271 17.34 11.80 -0.77
N MET A 272 17.27 10.62 -0.17
CA MET A 272 18.38 10.01 0.57
C MET A 272 18.31 8.47 0.50
N GLU A 273 19.20 7.79 1.25
CA GLU A 273 19.18 6.33 1.36
C GLU A 273 17.89 5.83 2.01
N ASN A 274 17.29 4.77 1.44
CA ASN A 274 16.22 4.01 2.07
C ASN A 274 16.79 3.12 3.18
N TYR A 275 15.97 2.81 4.20
CA TYR A 275 16.38 1.91 5.25
C TYR A 275 15.71 0.54 5.09
N PHE A 276 16.51 -0.49 5.29
CA PHE A 276 16.03 -1.85 5.49
C PHE A 276 16.49 -2.33 6.85
N PHE A 277 15.57 -2.44 7.78
CA PHE A 277 15.83 -2.92 9.12
C PHE A 277 15.42 -4.38 9.25
N ARG A 278 16.42 -5.27 9.28
CA ARG A 278 16.20 -6.68 9.52
C ARG A 278 15.92 -6.90 11.00
N ASN A 279 14.83 -7.64 11.32
CA ASN A 279 14.46 -8.05 12.66
C ASN A 279 15.37 -9.19 13.14
N LEU A 280 15.92 -9.08 14.34
CA LEU A 280 16.82 -10.08 14.93
C LEU A 280 16.09 -11.06 15.87
N GLY A 281 14.77 -10.92 16.05
CA GLY A 281 13.93 -11.80 16.88
C GLY A 281 14.13 -11.67 18.39
N ASN A 282 14.75 -10.59 18.84
CA ASN A 282 15.02 -10.30 20.25
C ASN A 282 14.65 -8.86 20.63
N GLY A 283 13.67 -8.29 19.93
CA GLY A 283 13.25 -6.91 20.07
C GLY A 283 14.26 -5.90 19.50
N LYS A 284 15.14 -6.34 18.58
CA LYS A 284 16.18 -5.52 17.97
C LYS A 284 16.17 -5.63 16.46
N PHE A 285 16.59 -4.55 15.84
CA PHE A 285 16.78 -4.45 14.40
C PHE A 285 18.20 -4.01 14.04
N VAL A 286 18.63 -4.34 12.84
CA VAL A 286 19.87 -3.87 12.23
C VAL A 286 19.58 -3.35 10.82
N ASN A 287 20.11 -2.16 10.49
CA ASN A 287 19.99 -1.61 9.13
C ASN A 287 20.98 -2.31 8.20
N GLU A 288 20.47 -3.07 7.24
CA GLU A 288 21.21 -3.78 6.19
C GLU A 288 20.86 -3.27 4.79
N GLY A 289 20.25 -2.08 4.68
CA GLY A 289 19.80 -1.54 3.40
C GLY A 289 20.90 -1.42 2.35
N LEU A 290 22.11 -1.01 2.76
CA LEU A 290 23.25 -0.90 1.85
C LEU A 290 23.76 -2.28 1.41
N GLU A 291 23.93 -3.18 2.35
CA GLU A 291 24.46 -4.54 2.13
C GLU A 291 23.54 -5.36 1.22
N MET A 292 22.23 -5.17 1.39
CA MET A 292 21.21 -5.88 0.61
C MET A 292 20.91 -5.23 -0.74
N GLY A 293 21.44 -4.03 -1.04
CA GLY A 293 21.13 -3.31 -2.28
C GLY A 293 19.78 -2.59 -2.28
N LEU A 294 19.21 -2.32 -1.10
CA LEU A 294 17.91 -1.67 -0.92
C LEU A 294 18.01 -0.16 -0.62
N ALA A 295 19.21 0.36 -0.34
CA ALA A 295 19.40 1.73 0.13
C ALA A 295 19.24 2.79 -0.97
N PHE A 296 19.55 2.47 -2.22
CA PHE A 296 19.65 3.44 -3.30
C PHE A 296 18.93 2.97 -4.56
N GLY A 297 18.53 3.93 -5.39
CA GLY A 297 17.97 3.67 -6.70
C GLY A 297 19.04 3.53 -7.79
N GLU A 298 18.66 3.77 -9.04
CA GLU A 298 19.52 3.70 -10.22
C GLU A 298 20.80 4.53 -10.03
N GLY A 299 21.94 3.94 -10.36
CA GLY A 299 23.22 4.62 -10.26
C GLY A 299 23.76 4.79 -8.83
N GLY A 300 23.13 4.21 -7.81
CA GLY A 300 23.62 4.23 -6.42
C GLY A 300 23.47 5.58 -5.73
N GLN A 301 22.44 6.33 -6.06
CA GLN A 301 22.12 7.62 -5.44
C GLN A 301 20.77 7.58 -4.71
N GLY A 302 20.60 8.48 -3.73
CA GLY A 302 19.31 8.68 -3.08
C GLY A 302 18.26 9.15 -4.08
N VAL A 303 17.10 8.52 -4.09
CA VAL A 303 15.94 8.86 -4.91
C VAL A 303 14.81 9.34 -4.03
N SER A 304 13.80 9.98 -4.62
CA SER A 304 12.60 10.39 -3.89
C SER A 304 11.64 9.22 -3.82
N SER A 305 11.96 8.26 -2.93
CA SER A 305 11.17 7.04 -2.75
C SER A 305 9.85 7.34 -2.07
N MET A 306 8.73 6.85 -2.64
CA MET A 306 7.37 7.10 -2.15
C MET A 306 6.76 5.86 -1.47
N GLY A 307 5.54 5.48 -1.82
CA GLY A 307 4.84 4.34 -1.22
C GLY A 307 5.23 3.01 -1.85
N PRO A 308 5.97 2.13 -1.15
CA PRO A 308 6.41 0.87 -1.71
C PRO A 308 5.26 -0.13 -1.80
N ALA A 309 5.34 -1.01 -2.78
CA ALA A 309 4.54 -2.22 -2.88
C ALA A 309 5.43 -3.45 -2.73
N VAL A 310 4.95 -4.47 -2.03
CA VAL A 310 5.66 -5.71 -1.77
C VAL A 310 4.87 -6.91 -2.28
N GLY A 311 5.55 -7.89 -2.87
CA GLY A 311 4.93 -9.10 -3.38
C GLY A 311 5.94 -9.96 -4.15
N ASP A 312 5.64 -11.23 -4.33
CA ASP A 312 6.46 -12.19 -5.07
C ASP A 312 6.12 -12.08 -6.57
N VAL A 313 6.84 -11.23 -7.29
CA VAL A 313 6.54 -10.84 -8.68
C VAL A 313 6.87 -11.94 -9.69
N ASP A 314 7.95 -12.69 -9.48
CA ASP A 314 8.38 -13.77 -10.37
C ASP A 314 8.04 -15.18 -9.84
N ARG A 315 7.34 -15.24 -8.70
CA ARG A 315 6.86 -16.48 -8.05
C ARG A 315 8.00 -17.44 -7.69
N ASP A 316 9.11 -16.89 -7.26
CA ASP A 316 10.26 -17.67 -6.79
C ASP A 316 10.22 -17.98 -5.28
N GLY A 317 9.17 -17.48 -4.57
CA GLY A 317 8.95 -17.68 -3.14
C GLY A 317 9.65 -16.65 -2.26
N TRP A 318 10.12 -15.53 -2.84
CA TRP A 318 10.72 -14.41 -2.14
C TRP A 318 9.98 -13.11 -2.45
N ILE A 319 9.79 -12.31 -1.42
CA ILE A 319 9.07 -11.03 -1.58
C ILE A 319 10.00 -10.01 -2.24
N ASP A 320 9.53 -9.44 -3.35
CA ASP A 320 10.14 -8.34 -4.09
C ASP A 320 9.55 -7.00 -3.65
N ILE A 321 10.19 -5.90 -4.05
CA ILE A 321 9.75 -4.55 -3.70
C ILE A 321 9.68 -3.70 -4.97
N TYR A 322 8.54 -3.05 -5.20
CA TYR A 322 8.42 -1.96 -6.16
C TYR A 322 8.32 -0.62 -5.41
N VAL A 323 9.18 0.33 -5.74
CA VAL A 323 9.24 1.66 -5.11
C VAL A 323 9.01 2.72 -6.17
N PRO A 324 7.85 3.41 -6.20
CA PRO A 324 7.65 4.59 -7.05
C PRO A 324 8.58 5.73 -6.66
N ASP A 325 8.97 6.53 -7.63
CA ASP A 325 9.73 7.75 -7.41
C ASP A 325 9.43 8.86 -8.43
N MET A 326 10.22 9.93 -8.42
CA MET A 326 10.09 11.06 -9.34
C MET A 326 10.78 10.80 -10.70
N GLY A 327 10.54 9.66 -11.36
CA GLY A 327 10.96 9.48 -12.72
C GLY A 327 11.61 8.15 -13.13
N TYR A 328 11.79 7.19 -12.20
CA TYR A 328 12.30 5.87 -12.57
C TYR A 328 11.40 4.77 -12.02
N GLY A 329 11.11 4.84 -10.72
CA GLY A 329 10.53 3.74 -9.97
C GLY A 329 11.51 2.56 -9.91
N CYS A 330 11.62 1.87 -8.79
CA CYS A 330 12.55 0.75 -8.67
C CYS A 330 11.80 -0.55 -8.45
N LEU A 331 11.97 -1.53 -9.36
CA LEU A 331 11.59 -2.92 -9.10
C LEU A 331 12.82 -3.68 -8.63
N LEU A 332 12.86 -3.95 -7.33
CA LEU A 332 13.95 -4.60 -6.63
C LEU A 332 13.56 -6.06 -6.40
N MET A 333 14.15 -6.96 -7.18
CA MET A 333 13.90 -8.40 -7.11
C MET A 333 14.77 -9.04 -6.05
N ASN A 334 14.18 -9.77 -5.14
CA ASN A 334 14.88 -10.47 -4.07
C ASN A 334 15.64 -11.68 -4.61
N ARG A 335 16.95 -11.73 -4.39
CA ARG A 335 17.82 -12.85 -4.78
C ARG A 335 18.44 -13.53 -3.55
N LYS A 336 17.71 -13.48 -2.43
CA LYS A 336 18.06 -14.07 -1.12
C LYS A 336 19.17 -13.30 -0.39
N GLU A 337 20.33 -13.19 -1.00
CA GLU A 337 21.51 -12.54 -0.43
C GLU A 337 21.61 -11.05 -0.78
N PHE A 338 20.84 -10.59 -1.77
CA PHE A 338 20.79 -9.19 -2.22
C PHE A 338 19.54 -8.94 -3.05
N PHE A 339 19.25 -7.67 -3.30
CA PHE A 339 18.20 -7.26 -4.24
C PHE A 339 18.81 -6.77 -5.55
N GLU A 340 18.23 -7.21 -6.66
CA GLU A 340 18.61 -6.85 -8.02
C GLU A 340 17.61 -5.85 -8.59
N ASP A 341 18.07 -4.67 -9.02
CA ASP A 341 17.22 -3.73 -9.76
C ASP A 341 16.92 -4.27 -11.18
N ARG A 342 15.67 -4.57 -11.44
CA ARG A 342 15.18 -5.09 -12.72
C ARG A 342 14.30 -4.11 -13.48
N THR A 343 14.13 -2.90 -13.00
CA THR A 343 13.21 -1.89 -13.54
C THR A 343 13.37 -1.66 -15.04
N ALA A 344 14.62 -1.44 -15.49
CA ALA A 344 14.91 -1.20 -16.90
C ALA A 344 14.64 -2.43 -17.79
N SER A 345 14.90 -3.63 -17.28
CA SER A 345 14.74 -4.88 -18.04
C SER A 345 13.30 -5.39 -18.12
N THR A 346 12.41 -4.87 -17.29
CA THR A 346 11.01 -5.28 -17.19
C THR A 346 10.04 -4.32 -17.89
N ASN A 347 10.52 -3.29 -18.56
CA ASN A 347 9.75 -2.22 -19.22
C ASN A 347 9.14 -1.17 -18.26
N LEU A 348 9.23 -1.34 -16.96
CA LEU A 348 8.67 -0.38 -15.99
C LEU A 348 9.31 0.99 -16.09
N ALA A 349 10.66 1.07 -16.22
CA ALA A 349 11.35 2.34 -16.37
C ALA A 349 10.88 3.18 -17.57
N VAL A 350 10.48 2.54 -18.66
CA VAL A 350 10.03 3.22 -19.88
C VAL A 350 8.67 3.88 -19.70
N VAL A 351 7.77 3.26 -18.97
CA VAL A 351 6.39 3.72 -18.77
C VAL A 351 6.31 4.56 -17.50
N CYS A 352 6.63 4.00 -16.32
CA CYS A 352 6.53 4.70 -15.03
C CYS A 352 7.50 5.89 -14.95
N GLY A 353 8.66 5.80 -15.60
CA GLY A 353 9.68 6.86 -15.64
C GLY A 353 9.27 8.16 -16.34
N GLN A 354 8.06 8.22 -16.90
CA GLN A 354 7.51 9.44 -17.51
C GLN A 354 6.74 10.31 -16.52
N TYR A 355 6.47 9.80 -15.32
CA TYR A 355 5.57 10.38 -14.34
C TYR A 355 6.24 10.53 -12.97
N THR A 356 5.58 11.26 -12.08
CA THR A 356 5.91 11.29 -10.66
C THR A 356 5.02 10.30 -9.93
N GLY A 357 5.55 9.11 -9.62
CA GLY A 357 4.81 8.03 -8.97
C GLY A 357 4.75 8.21 -7.45
N TRP A 358 3.56 7.98 -6.84
CA TRP A 358 3.32 8.07 -5.41
C TRP A 358 2.85 6.74 -4.81
N GLY A 359 1.64 6.34 -5.11
CA GLY A 359 1.04 5.11 -4.61
C GLY A 359 1.33 3.93 -5.54
N GLY A 360 2.35 3.14 -5.22
CA GLY A 360 2.62 1.88 -5.91
C GLY A 360 1.80 0.74 -5.31
N ILE A 361 1.24 -0.10 -6.16
CA ILE A 361 0.50 -1.29 -5.76
C ILE A 361 0.98 -2.48 -6.59
N LEU A 362 1.22 -3.62 -5.92
CA LEU A 362 1.37 -4.93 -6.53
C LEU A 362 0.12 -5.76 -6.21
N PHE A 363 -0.63 -6.19 -7.21
CA PHE A 363 -1.87 -6.94 -7.07
C PHE A 363 -2.17 -7.72 -8.36
N ASP A 364 -2.91 -8.79 -8.26
CA ASP A 364 -3.34 -9.60 -9.41
C ASP A 364 -4.74 -9.13 -9.83
N TYR A 365 -4.80 -8.17 -10.80
CA TYR A 365 -6.07 -7.54 -11.17
C TYR A 365 -6.91 -8.39 -12.14
N ASP A 366 -6.28 -9.32 -12.86
CA ASP A 366 -6.97 -10.16 -13.85
C ASP A 366 -7.09 -11.64 -13.44
N GLY A 367 -6.65 -11.97 -12.21
CA GLY A 367 -6.80 -13.29 -11.61
C GLY A 367 -5.93 -14.37 -12.28
N ASP A 368 -4.87 -13.99 -13.01
CA ASP A 368 -4.01 -14.95 -13.73
C ASP A 368 -2.90 -15.54 -12.86
N GLY A 369 -2.76 -15.07 -11.63
CA GLY A 369 -1.79 -15.53 -10.64
C GLY A 369 -0.44 -14.81 -10.71
N TYR A 370 -0.29 -13.76 -11.52
CA TYR A 370 0.88 -12.88 -11.52
C TYR A 370 0.52 -11.52 -10.94
N LEU A 371 1.44 -10.92 -10.20
CA LEU A 371 1.22 -9.59 -9.65
C LEU A 371 1.50 -8.51 -10.69
N ASP A 372 0.53 -7.64 -10.88
CA ASP A 372 0.56 -6.48 -11.76
C ASP A 372 0.94 -5.23 -10.98
N VAL A 373 1.28 -4.15 -11.69
CA VAL A 373 1.66 -2.88 -11.07
C VAL A 373 0.64 -1.79 -11.42
N PHE A 374 0.05 -1.17 -10.40
CA PHE A 374 -0.63 0.12 -10.53
C PHE A 374 0.20 1.22 -9.89
N VAL A 375 0.24 2.40 -10.51
CA VAL A 375 0.91 3.59 -9.95
C VAL A 375 0.00 4.79 -10.06
N GLY A 376 -0.35 5.37 -8.91
CA GLY A 376 -1.01 6.67 -8.83
C GLY A 376 0.00 7.79 -9.02
N ASN A 377 -0.19 8.63 -10.04
CA ASN A 377 0.76 9.64 -10.49
C ASN A 377 0.27 11.07 -10.28
N GLY A 378 1.19 12.00 -10.02
CA GLY A 378 0.88 13.41 -9.90
C GLY A 378 2.10 14.25 -9.55
N ASN A 379 2.25 15.42 -10.15
CA ASN A 379 3.43 16.25 -9.93
C ASN A 379 3.63 16.61 -8.44
N ALA A 380 4.89 16.62 -7.98
CA ALA A 380 5.22 16.84 -6.57
C ALA A 380 5.15 18.32 -6.16
N HIS A 381 5.45 19.26 -7.08
CA HIS A 381 5.63 20.68 -6.80
C HIS A 381 4.52 21.57 -7.36
N HIS A 382 3.66 21.03 -8.21
CA HIS A 382 2.59 21.74 -8.88
C HIS A 382 1.34 20.87 -8.98
N GLU A 383 0.15 21.48 -9.08
CA GLU A 383 -1.09 20.76 -9.37
C GLU A 383 -1.17 20.35 -10.86
N TYR A 384 -0.04 19.91 -11.45
CA TYR A 384 -0.05 19.32 -12.79
C TYR A 384 -0.56 17.89 -12.71
N THR A 385 -1.57 17.65 -13.51
CA THR A 385 -2.21 16.34 -13.59
C THR A 385 -1.42 15.40 -14.49
N GLU A 386 -1.31 14.14 -14.06
CA GLU A 386 -0.64 13.06 -14.78
C GLU A 386 -1.62 11.89 -14.95
N GLU A 387 -1.38 11.01 -15.93
CA GLU A 387 -2.13 9.77 -16.07
C GLU A 387 -1.63 8.74 -15.06
N ASP A 388 -2.54 7.97 -14.46
CA ASP A 388 -2.17 6.80 -13.69
C ASP A 388 -1.83 5.62 -14.61
N VAL A 389 -1.00 4.71 -14.13
CA VAL A 389 -0.44 3.61 -14.92
C VAL A 389 -0.93 2.27 -14.39
N LEU A 390 -1.29 1.37 -15.30
CA LEU A 390 -1.54 -0.04 -15.02
C LEU A 390 -0.66 -0.90 -15.94
N MET A 391 0.24 -1.65 -15.35
CA MET A 391 1.20 -2.51 -16.03
C MET A 391 0.89 -3.97 -15.72
N ARG A 392 0.47 -4.73 -16.72
CA ARG A 392 0.22 -6.15 -16.60
C ARG A 392 1.53 -6.94 -16.63
N ASN A 393 1.71 -7.84 -15.69
CA ASN A 393 2.78 -8.84 -15.73
C ASN A 393 2.40 -9.95 -16.71
N ASP A 394 3.20 -10.18 -17.74
CA ASP A 394 2.91 -11.18 -18.77
C ASP A 394 3.40 -12.60 -18.41
N GLY A 395 3.90 -12.78 -17.18
CA GLY A 395 4.47 -14.04 -16.70
C GLY A 395 5.81 -14.41 -17.33
N THR A 396 6.37 -13.58 -18.20
CA THR A 396 7.71 -13.79 -18.80
C THR A 396 8.80 -12.97 -18.14
N GLY A 397 8.45 -12.17 -17.12
CA GLY A 397 9.34 -11.24 -16.43
C GLY A 397 9.38 -9.86 -17.07
N THR A 398 8.38 -9.53 -17.90
CA THR A 398 8.17 -8.19 -18.48
C THR A 398 6.75 -7.70 -18.17
N PHE A 399 6.60 -6.36 -18.14
CA PHE A 399 5.31 -5.72 -17.92
C PHE A 399 4.83 -5.05 -19.21
N VAL A 400 3.53 -5.14 -19.45
CA VAL A 400 2.86 -4.53 -20.60
C VAL A 400 1.94 -3.42 -20.12
N ASP A 401 2.09 -2.22 -20.66
CA ASP A 401 1.16 -1.11 -20.40
C ASP A 401 -0.23 -1.46 -20.97
N VAL A 402 -1.20 -1.62 -20.08
CA VAL A 402 -2.59 -1.91 -20.39
C VAL A 402 -3.55 -0.79 -19.98
N ALA A 403 -3.03 0.29 -19.37
CA ALA A 403 -3.83 1.37 -18.80
C ALA A 403 -4.94 1.85 -19.75
N THR A 404 -4.60 2.25 -20.98
CA THR A 404 -5.58 2.76 -21.95
C THR A 404 -6.62 1.73 -22.42
N LYS A 405 -6.41 0.43 -22.17
CA LYS A 405 -7.35 -0.64 -22.48
C LYS A 405 -8.21 -1.04 -21.27
N SER A 406 -7.81 -0.61 -20.08
CA SER A 406 -8.42 -1.01 -18.81
C SER A 406 -9.51 -0.04 -18.33
N GLY A 407 -10.05 0.80 -19.20
CA GLY A 407 -11.22 1.63 -18.92
C GLY A 407 -11.00 3.14 -19.10
N PRO A 408 -12.10 3.92 -19.12
CA PRO A 408 -12.06 5.35 -19.38
C PRO A 408 -11.25 6.17 -18.35
N TYR A 409 -11.17 5.70 -17.12
CA TYR A 409 -10.40 6.33 -16.05
C TYR A 409 -8.96 6.63 -16.46
N PHE A 410 -8.28 5.70 -17.10
CA PHE A 410 -6.88 5.80 -17.50
C PHE A 410 -6.63 6.75 -18.70
N HIS A 411 -7.66 7.37 -19.26
CA HIS A 411 -7.54 8.45 -20.24
C HIS A 411 -7.62 9.84 -19.59
N GLU A 412 -7.92 9.89 -18.30
CA GLU A 412 -8.01 11.12 -17.53
C GLU A 412 -6.70 11.38 -16.77
N LYS A 413 -6.52 12.60 -16.31
CA LYS A 413 -5.32 13.03 -15.59
C LYS A 413 -5.68 13.52 -14.20
N TYR A 414 -4.89 13.10 -13.21
CA TYR A 414 -5.11 13.42 -11.81
C TYR A 414 -3.83 13.97 -11.16
N VAL A 415 -3.94 14.48 -9.94
CA VAL A 415 -2.81 14.72 -9.06
C VAL A 415 -2.85 13.60 -8.01
N GLY A 416 -2.53 12.39 -8.44
CA GLY A 416 -2.58 11.18 -7.63
C GLY A 416 -1.62 11.24 -6.46
N ARG A 417 -1.99 10.57 -5.34
CA ARG A 417 -1.16 10.38 -4.14
C ARG A 417 -1.29 8.95 -3.65
N GLY A 418 -2.00 8.72 -2.57
CA GLY A 418 -2.22 7.38 -2.04
C GLY A 418 -3.09 6.52 -2.94
N ALA A 419 -2.82 5.23 -2.95
CA ALA A 419 -3.65 4.25 -3.60
C ALA A 419 -3.65 2.94 -2.81
N THR A 420 -4.76 2.22 -2.85
CA THR A 420 -4.90 0.90 -2.22
C THR A 420 -5.93 0.05 -2.96
N TYR A 421 -5.98 -1.24 -2.64
CA TYR A 421 -6.93 -2.16 -3.21
C TYR A 421 -7.68 -2.98 -2.17
N GLY A 422 -8.82 -3.52 -2.57
CA GLY A 422 -9.66 -4.44 -1.80
C GLY A 422 -10.90 -4.83 -2.60
N ASP A 423 -11.49 -5.94 -2.27
CA ASP A 423 -12.77 -6.40 -2.82
C ASP A 423 -13.90 -5.76 -1.99
N TYR A 424 -14.32 -4.52 -2.40
CA TYR A 424 -15.28 -3.74 -1.61
C TYR A 424 -16.74 -4.18 -1.83
N ASP A 425 -17.04 -4.84 -2.95
CA ASP A 425 -18.40 -5.33 -3.25
C ASP A 425 -18.53 -6.86 -3.14
N ASN A 426 -17.47 -7.52 -2.64
CA ASN A 426 -17.38 -8.94 -2.33
C ASN A 426 -17.73 -9.86 -3.53
N ASP A 427 -17.35 -9.45 -4.75
CA ASP A 427 -17.56 -10.22 -5.97
C ASP A 427 -16.36 -11.08 -6.37
N GLY A 428 -15.22 -10.91 -5.68
CA GLY A 428 -14.02 -11.74 -5.77
C GLY A 428 -12.91 -11.19 -6.65
N ASP A 429 -13.07 -10.02 -7.23
CA ASP A 429 -11.96 -9.32 -7.86
C ASP A 429 -11.48 -8.10 -7.02
N LEU A 430 -10.35 -7.53 -7.38
CA LEU A 430 -9.74 -6.46 -6.59
C LEU A 430 -10.01 -5.09 -7.22
N ASP A 431 -10.64 -4.23 -6.44
CA ASP A 431 -10.96 -2.85 -6.76
C ASP A 431 -9.88 -1.89 -6.29
N LEU A 432 -9.84 -0.68 -6.85
CA LEU A 432 -8.88 0.35 -6.49
C LEU A 432 -9.54 1.56 -5.82
N LEU A 433 -8.89 2.06 -4.78
CA LEU A 433 -9.23 3.35 -4.16
C LEU A 433 -8.01 4.27 -4.27
N VAL A 434 -8.15 5.38 -5.02
CA VAL A 434 -7.07 6.32 -5.32
C VAL A 434 -7.37 7.68 -4.71
N ALA A 435 -6.49 8.14 -3.83
CA ALA A 435 -6.54 9.49 -3.26
C ALA A 435 -5.91 10.50 -4.22
N ASN A 436 -6.55 11.66 -4.36
CA ASN A 436 -6.09 12.73 -5.23
C ASN A 436 -5.93 14.04 -4.46
N LEU A 437 -4.84 14.76 -4.70
CA LEU A 437 -4.58 16.05 -4.09
C LEU A 437 -5.64 17.07 -4.53
N ASN A 438 -6.23 17.78 -3.57
CA ASN A 438 -7.25 18.82 -3.78
C ASN A 438 -8.45 18.38 -4.65
N ALA A 439 -8.77 17.10 -4.63
CA ALA A 439 -9.82 16.48 -5.44
C ALA A 439 -10.62 15.42 -4.67
N ILE A 440 -11.67 14.91 -5.28
CA ILE A 440 -12.42 13.75 -4.79
C ILE A 440 -11.58 12.49 -5.10
N PRO A 441 -11.45 11.52 -4.17
CA PRO A 441 -10.80 10.24 -4.46
C PRO A 441 -11.52 9.51 -5.59
N ARG A 442 -10.93 8.48 -6.12
CA ARG A 442 -11.55 7.60 -7.12
C ARG A 442 -11.72 6.21 -6.55
N LEU A 443 -12.95 5.71 -6.58
CA LEU A 443 -13.28 4.32 -6.35
C LEU A 443 -13.49 3.68 -7.73
N LEU A 444 -12.59 2.78 -8.09
CA LEU A 444 -12.54 2.13 -9.38
C LEU A 444 -12.92 0.67 -9.19
N ARG A 445 -14.14 0.31 -9.61
CA ARG A 445 -14.59 -1.07 -9.58
C ARG A 445 -13.93 -1.83 -10.72
N ASN A 446 -13.37 -2.98 -10.44
CA ASN A 446 -12.90 -3.94 -11.42
C ASN A 446 -14.10 -4.65 -12.04
N ASP A 447 -14.21 -4.68 -13.36
CA ASP A 447 -15.28 -5.36 -14.07
C ASP A 447 -14.67 -6.55 -14.86
N GLY A 448 -14.52 -7.68 -14.17
CA GLY A 448 -14.12 -8.95 -14.80
C GLY A 448 -12.78 -9.54 -14.39
N GLY A 449 -12.14 -9.06 -13.34
CA GLY A 449 -10.98 -9.72 -12.72
C GLY A 449 -11.32 -11.12 -12.21
N ASN A 450 -12.57 -11.33 -11.80
CA ASN A 450 -13.13 -12.58 -11.32
C ASN A 450 -13.57 -13.57 -12.43
N LYS A 451 -13.31 -13.29 -13.71
CA LYS A 451 -13.51 -14.26 -14.80
C LYS A 451 -12.57 -15.47 -14.68
N ASN A 452 -11.37 -15.26 -14.19
CA ASN A 452 -10.50 -16.32 -13.73
C ASN A 452 -10.92 -16.79 -12.33
N HIS A 453 -10.49 -17.98 -11.94
CA HIS A 453 -10.73 -18.45 -10.59
C HIS A 453 -9.85 -17.73 -9.60
N TRP A 454 -10.36 -17.56 -8.38
CA TRP A 454 -9.68 -16.83 -7.32
C TRP A 454 -9.87 -17.51 -5.95
N LEU A 455 -9.05 -17.15 -4.99
CA LEU A 455 -9.18 -17.54 -3.59
C LEU A 455 -8.79 -16.36 -2.71
N MET A 456 -9.67 -15.94 -1.83
CA MET A 456 -9.37 -14.95 -0.80
C MET A 456 -9.25 -15.65 0.56
N VAL A 457 -8.19 -15.36 1.31
CA VAL A 457 -7.91 -16.01 2.61
C VAL A 457 -8.00 -14.98 3.72
N ASP A 458 -9.01 -15.16 4.60
CA ASP A 458 -9.23 -14.36 5.79
C ASP A 458 -8.61 -15.06 7.01
N LEU A 459 -7.52 -14.52 7.52
CA LEU A 459 -6.75 -15.11 8.61
C LEU A 459 -7.13 -14.51 9.95
N ARG A 460 -7.50 -15.37 10.90
CA ARG A 460 -7.94 -14.93 12.23
C ARG A 460 -7.13 -15.60 13.33
N LEU A 461 -6.84 -14.86 14.39
CA LEU A 461 -6.25 -15.35 15.63
C LEU A 461 -7.23 -16.28 16.38
N PRO A 462 -6.79 -17.01 17.43
CA PRO A 462 -7.67 -17.85 18.22
C PRO A 462 -8.90 -17.10 18.74
N GLY A 463 -10.08 -17.69 18.57
CA GLY A 463 -11.36 -17.02 18.86
C GLY A 463 -12.04 -16.46 17.60
N GLY A 464 -11.31 -16.30 16.49
CA GLY A 464 -11.87 -16.00 15.18
C GLY A 464 -12.33 -14.56 14.99
N LYS A 465 -11.93 -13.63 15.87
CA LYS A 465 -12.27 -12.21 15.80
C LYS A 465 -11.14 -11.40 15.14
N SER A 466 -10.00 -11.28 15.80
CA SER A 466 -8.87 -10.46 15.39
C SER A 466 -8.16 -11.00 14.15
N HIS A 467 -7.74 -10.15 13.23
CA HIS A 467 -6.92 -10.54 12.10
C HIS A 467 -5.51 -11.00 12.54
N ALA A 468 -4.98 -12.01 11.87
CA ALA A 468 -3.63 -12.50 12.14
C ALA A 468 -2.60 -11.73 11.29
N LEU A 469 -2.38 -10.45 11.62
CA LEU A 469 -1.40 -9.63 10.91
C LEU A 469 -0.01 -10.24 10.99
N GLY A 470 0.73 -10.22 9.88
CA GLY A 470 2.06 -10.81 9.77
C GLY A 470 2.08 -12.33 9.51
N ALA A 471 0.95 -12.99 9.41
CA ALA A 471 0.92 -14.36 8.93
C ALA A 471 1.22 -14.40 7.43
N ARG A 472 1.92 -15.47 6.98
CA ARG A 472 2.17 -15.73 5.55
C ARG A 472 1.26 -16.83 5.03
N VAL A 473 0.65 -16.59 3.89
CA VAL A 473 -0.12 -17.60 3.14
C VAL A 473 0.68 -18.05 1.93
N THR A 474 0.79 -19.36 1.74
CA THR A 474 1.30 -19.98 0.52
C THR A 474 0.17 -20.77 -0.13
N VAL A 475 -0.16 -20.44 -1.37
CA VAL A 475 -1.17 -21.14 -2.17
C VAL A 475 -0.47 -21.90 -3.29
N THR A 476 -0.73 -23.20 -3.39
CA THR A 476 -0.22 -24.05 -4.48
C THR A 476 -1.39 -24.57 -5.31
N SER A 477 -1.32 -24.42 -6.63
CA SER A 477 -2.28 -24.99 -7.59
C SER A 477 -1.52 -25.49 -8.83
N GLY A 478 -1.32 -26.81 -8.95
CA GLY A 478 -0.46 -27.41 -9.95
C GLY A 478 0.98 -26.94 -9.83
N THR A 479 1.45 -26.21 -10.83
CA THR A 479 2.78 -25.57 -10.85
C THR A 479 2.79 -24.14 -10.35
N LEU A 480 1.62 -23.55 -10.14
CA LEU A 480 1.46 -22.21 -9.62
C LEU A 480 1.68 -22.23 -8.09
N VAL A 481 2.68 -21.51 -7.63
CA VAL A 481 2.93 -21.26 -6.20
C VAL A 481 2.95 -19.76 -6.00
N GLN A 482 2.19 -19.26 -5.04
CA GLN A 482 2.08 -17.85 -4.70
C GLN A 482 2.22 -17.68 -3.20
N ILE A 483 2.87 -16.61 -2.77
CA ILE A 483 2.97 -16.23 -1.36
C ILE A 483 2.45 -14.82 -1.13
N GLN A 484 1.82 -14.59 0.01
CA GLN A 484 1.44 -13.25 0.46
C GLN A 484 1.50 -13.17 1.98
N ASP A 485 2.04 -12.07 2.50
CA ASP A 485 1.95 -11.74 3.92
C ASP A 485 0.65 -10.97 4.19
N ALA A 486 -0.02 -11.29 5.28
CA ALA A 486 -1.25 -10.62 5.73
C ALA A 486 -0.90 -9.26 6.34
N ILE A 487 -0.60 -8.28 5.49
CA ILE A 487 -0.18 -6.92 5.85
C ILE A 487 -1.04 -5.93 5.08
N PRO A 488 -1.94 -5.20 5.76
CA PRO A 488 -2.86 -4.30 5.08
C PRO A 488 -2.27 -2.93 4.75
N VAL A 489 -1.26 -2.43 5.50
CA VAL A 489 -0.60 -1.16 5.20
C VAL A 489 0.33 -1.32 4.02
N ARG A 490 -0.02 -0.69 2.90
CA ARG A 490 0.68 -0.80 1.63
C ARG A 490 0.51 0.47 0.78
N GLY A 491 1.42 0.65 -0.18
CA GLY A 491 1.41 1.82 -1.04
C GLY A 491 1.77 3.10 -0.28
N TYR A 492 1.32 4.23 -0.79
CA TYR A 492 1.61 5.55 -0.23
C TYR A 492 0.53 5.95 0.77
N LEU A 493 0.88 6.05 2.06
CA LEU A 493 0.04 6.53 3.16
C LEU A 493 -1.30 5.77 3.33
N SER A 494 -1.39 4.56 2.80
CA SER A 494 -2.66 3.87 2.60
C SER A 494 -2.69 2.50 3.25
N GLN A 495 -3.91 1.99 3.46
CA GLN A 495 -4.16 0.64 3.92
C GLN A 495 -5.25 0.00 3.06
N GLY A 496 -5.08 -1.27 2.69
CA GLY A 496 -6.04 -2.06 1.93
C GLY A 496 -6.72 -3.14 2.75
N ASP A 497 -7.37 -4.04 2.02
CA ASP A 497 -7.99 -5.24 2.56
C ASP A 497 -6.97 -6.10 3.32
N PRO A 498 -7.22 -6.50 4.57
CA PRO A 498 -6.33 -7.41 5.31
C PRO A 498 -6.39 -8.86 4.81
N ARG A 499 -7.36 -9.21 3.97
CA ARG A 499 -7.47 -10.55 3.37
C ARG A 499 -6.41 -10.74 2.28
N CYS A 500 -5.85 -11.93 2.17
CA CYS A 500 -4.90 -12.28 1.12
C CYS A 500 -5.64 -12.80 -0.12
N HIS A 501 -5.44 -12.18 -1.27
CA HIS A 501 -6.09 -12.57 -2.53
C HIS A 501 -5.12 -13.28 -3.46
N PHE A 502 -5.58 -14.37 -4.08
CA PHE A 502 -4.80 -15.21 -5.00
C PHE A 502 -5.62 -15.50 -6.26
N GLY A 503 -5.15 -15.05 -7.42
CA GLY A 503 -5.66 -15.51 -8.70
C GLY A 503 -5.22 -16.95 -8.95
N LEU A 504 -6.13 -17.78 -9.42
CA LEU A 504 -5.87 -19.20 -9.71
C LEU A 504 -5.95 -19.53 -11.20
N GLY A 505 -6.13 -18.52 -12.05
CA GLY A 505 -6.30 -18.70 -13.49
C GLY A 505 -7.47 -19.65 -13.79
N GLN A 506 -7.20 -20.76 -14.46
CA GLN A 506 -8.23 -21.75 -14.82
C GLN A 506 -8.38 -22.88 -13.79
N ALA A 507 -7.71 -22.81 -12.64
CA ALA A 507 -7.74 -23.89 -11.66
C ALA A 507 -8.96 -23.75 -10.73
N GLU A 508 -9.83 -24.75 -10.72
CA GLU A 508 -11.06 -24.80 -9.89
C GLU A 508 -10.76 -24.98 -8.39
N ARG A 509 -9.51 -25.18 -8.02
CA ARG A 509 -9.08 -25.39 -6.63
C ARG A 509 -7.59 -25.12 -6.44
N ALA A 510 -7.20 -24.82 -5.21
CA ALA A 510 -5.83 -24.91 -4.75
C ALA A 510 -5.56 -26.31 -4.19
N ASP A 511 -4.42 -26.92 -4.56
CA ASP A 511 -3.99 -28.22 -4.01
C ASP A 511 -3.68 -28.10 -2.52
N THR A 512 -3.00 -27.00 -2.15
CA THR A 512 -2.72 -26.66 -0.75
C THR A 512 -2.83 -25.17 -0.48
N VAL A 513 -3.31 -24.83 0.72
CA VAL A 513 -3.22 -23.52 1.34
C VAL A 513 -2.47 -23.71 2.64
N GLU A 514 -1.24 -23.23 2.70
CA GLU A 514 -0.40 -23.26 3.89
C GLU A 514 -0.40 -21.88 4.53
N VAL A 515 -0.68 -21.82 5.83
CA VAL A 515 -0.62 -20.60 6.65
C VAL A 515 0.49 -20.77 7.69
N ARG A 516 1.52 -19.94 7.58
CA ARG A 516 2.52 -19.75 8.63
C ARG A 516 2.05 -18.59 9.51
N TRP A 517 1.70 -18.88 10.74
CA TRP A 517 1.21 -17.90 11.72
C TRP A 517 2.37 -17.02 12.26
N PRO A 518 2.07 -15.86 12.89
CA PRO A 518 3.11 -15.00 13.45
C PRO A 518 4.03 -15.68 14.46
N ASP A 519 3.53 -16.66 15.23
CA ASP A 519 4.33 -17.50 16.13
C ASP A 519 5.10 -18.64 15.42
N ARG A 520 5.12 -18.63 14.07
CA ARG A 520 5.78 -19.61 13.18
C ARG A 520 5.18 -21.01 13.20
N THR A 521 4.09 -21.25 13.90
CA THR A 521 3.32 -22.47 13.73
C THR A 521 2.65 -22.50 12.36
N THR A 522 2.33 -23.69 11.85
CA THR A 522 1.80 -23.85 10.48
C THR A 522 0.46 -24.59 10.49
N THR A 523 -0.45 -24.14 9.65
CA THR A 523 -1.70 -24.84 9.31
C THR A 523 -1.71 -25.12 7.82
N VAL A 524 -2.04 -26.36 7.42
CA VAL A 524 -2.13 -26.76 6.00
C VAL A 524 -3.52 -27.28 5.70
N LEU A 525 -4.18 -26.66 4.73
CA LEU A 525 -5.45 -27.10 4.15
C LEU A 525 -5.20 -27.69 2.76
N LYS A 526 -5.96 -28.71 2.37
CA LYS A 526 -5.79 -29.39 1.09
C LYS A 526 -7.09 -29.35 0.29
N GLU A 527 -6.95 -29.40 -1.05
CA GLU A 527 -8.09 -29.48 -1.97
C GLU A 527 -9.12 -28.34 -1.74
N VAL A 528 -8.62 -27.12 -1.56
CA VAL A 528 -9.46 -25.94 -1.29
C VAL A 528 -10.09 -25.46 -2.60
N ARG A 529 -11.42 -25.38 -2.66
CA ARG A 529 -12.14 -24.90 -3.84
C ARG A 529 -11.85 -23.42 -4.11
N ALA A 530 -11.81 -23.05 -5.36
CA ALA A 530 -11.76 -21.67 -5.83
C ALA A 530 -13.07 -20.91 -5.60
N ASN A 531 -13.05 -19.62 -5.88
CA ASN A 531 -14.18 -18.68 -5.87
C ASN A 531 -14.88 -18.61 -4.51
N GLN A 532 -14.08 -18.39 -3.47
CA GLN A 532 -14.60 -18.21 -2.10
C GLN A 532 -13.66 -17.37 -1.23
N VAL A 533 -14.24 -16.78 -0.20
CA VAL A 533 -13.50 -16.26 0.94
C VAL A 533 -13.31 -17.39 1.95
N LEU A 534 -12.09 -17.84 2.11
CA LEU A 534 -11.70 -18.92 3.04
C LEU A 534 -11.30 -18.33 4.39
N LYS A 535 -12.14 -18.45 5.39
CA LYS A 535 -11.78 -18.07 6.75
C LYS A 535 -10.95 -19.16 7.42
N VAL A 536 -9.71 -18.84 7.80
CA VAL A 536 -8.81 -19.75 8.52
C VAL A 536 -8.54 -19.18 9.89
N VAL A 537 -8.94 -19.92 10.93
CA VAL A 537 -8.72 -19.54 12.32
C VAL A 537 -7.53 -20.31 12.88
N LYS A 538 -6.56 -19.59 13.47
CA LYS A 538 -5.42 -20.22 14.14
C LYS A 538 -5.92 -21.18 15.24
N PRO A 539 -5.46 -22.44 15.28
CA PRO A 539 -5.80 -23.34 16.36
C PRO A 539 -5.37 -22.77 17.72
N SER A 540 -6.27 -22.80 18.70
CA SER A 540 -5.85 -22.53 20.08
C SER A 540 -4.88 -23.61 20.54
N GLU A 541 -3.79 -23.25 21.22
CA GLU A 541 -2.94 -24.23 21.87
C GLU A 541 -3.80 -25.14 22.76
N ALA A 542 -3.68 -26.47 22.59
CA ALA A 542 -4.29 -27.38 23.52
C ALA A 542 -3.66 -27.09 24.87
N LYS A 543 -4.43 -26.55 25.83
CA LYS A 543 -3.96 -26.53 27.23
C LYS A 543 -3.67 -27.97 27.62
N GLU A 544 -2.40 -28.31 27.74
CA GLU A 544 -2.04 -29.55 28.45
C GLU A 544 -2.62 -29.44 29.88
N LEU A 545 -3.67 -30.24 30.11
CA LEU A 545 -4.31 -30.39 31.43
C LEU A 545 -3.43 -31.26 32.33
#